data_f789000945f550d3b145724d0f9eb929
#
_entry.id   f789000945f550d3b145724d0f9eb929
#
_cell.length_a   1.000
_cell.length_b   1.000
_cell.length_c   1.000
_cell.angle_alpha   90.00
_cell.angle_beta   90.00
_cell.angle_gamma   90.00
#
_symmetry.space_group_name_H-M   'P 1'
#
loop_
_entity.id
_entity.type
_entity.pdbx_description
1 polymer ?
#
loop_
_entity_poly.entity_id
_entity_poly.type
_entity_poly.pdbx_seq_one_letter_code
_entity_poly.pdbx_strand_id
1 'polypeptide(L)'
;TTYRKYPVHFLAFDHKVKDATFSICPQKEGRLWIGTASLMPDDHIDGFRADVLALLRGLKAPVYRWPGGNFVSGYDWHDGIGERDKRPPRRNPAWTGVESNDVGIHEFMRLCELLDTEPYIAVNAGLGGVKEAADEVEYCNGAEDTPMGKWRKQNGQAKPWKVKWWSVGNEMFGDWQLGFMSTEAFVKKHNSFADAMWKV
;
A
#
# COMPACT_ATOMS: atom_id res chain seq x y z
N THR A 1 -0.10 -0.88 -27.25
CA THR A 1 -0.48 -2.24 -26.82
C THR A 1 -1.42 -2.11 -25.65
N THR A 2 -2.61 -2.73 -25.75
CA THR A 2 -3.59 -2.71 -24.65
C THR A 2 -3.53 -4.06 -23.96
N TYR A 3 -3.25 -4.06 -22.66
CA TYR A 3 -3.31 -5.26 -21.82
C TYR A 3 -4.76 -5.65 -21.55
N ARG A 4 -5.02 -6.95 -21.52
CA ARG A 4 -6.32 -7.54 -21.15
C ARG A 4 -6.12 -8.46 -19.95
N LYS A 5 -7.10 -8.46 -19.04
CA LYS A 5 -7.15 -9.39 -17.92
C LYS A 5 -7.77 -10.71 -18.37
N TYR A 6 -7.13 -11.80 -18.04
CA TYR A 6 -7.59 -13.17 -18.29
C TYR A 6 -7.72 -13.91 -16.96
N PRO A 7 -8.90 -13.88 -16.33
CA PRO A 7 -9.13 -14.68 -15.12
C PRO A 7 -9.17 -16.16 -15.49
N VAL A 8 -8.50 -16.96 -14.71
CA VAL A 8 -8.50 -18.44 -14.78
C VAL A 8 -8.72 -19.01 -13.40
N HIS A 9 -9.47 -20.11 -13.32
CA HIS A 9 -9.72 -20.81 -12.07
C HIS A 9 -9.06 -22.18 -12.13
N PHE A 10 -8.37 -22.52 -11.07
CA PHE A 10 -7.75 -23.83 -10.88
C PHE A 10 -8.37 -24.52 -9.68
N LEU A 11 -8.61 -25.83 -9.80
CA LEU A 11 -8.89 -26.64 -8.62
C LEU A 11 -7.58 -26.96 -7.93
N ALA A 12 -7.53 -26.72 -6.62
CA ALA A 12 -6.39 -27.11 -5.81
C ALA A 12 -6.28 -28.66 -5.79
N PHE A 13 -5.06 -29.15 -5.70
CA PHE A 13 -4.84 -30.59 -5.49
C PHE A 13 -5.34 -30.97 -4.09
N ASP A 14 -5.82 -32.21 -3.95
CA ASP A 14 -6.28 -32.80 -2.68
C ASP A 14 -5.12 -33.13 -1.71
N HIS A 15 -3.88 -32.96 -2.15
CA HIS A 15 -2.67 -33.20 -1.39
C HIS A 15 -1.64 -32.07 -1.56
N LYS A 16 -0.73 -31.97 -0.60
CA LYS A 16 0.35 -30.95 -0.65
C LYS A 16 1.32 -31.25 -1.78
N VAL A 17 1.48 -30.28 -2.69
CA VAL A 17 2.49 -30.29 -3.74
C VAL A 17 3.57 -29.26 -3.38
N LYS A 18 4.85 -29.70 -3.33
CA LYS A 18 5.96 -28.81 -2.97
C LYS A 18 6.48 -27.98 -4.16
N ASP A 19 6.39 -28.53 -5.37
CA ASP A 19 7.01 -27.98 -6.57
C ASP A 19 5.98 -27.84 -7.70
N ALA A 20 4.92 -27.08 -7.45
CA ALA A 20 3.94 -26.76 -8.46
C ALA A 20 4.46 -25.70 -9.43
N THR A 21 4.30 -25.93 -10.72
CA THR A 21 4.68 -24.99 -11.77
C THR A 21 3.43 -24.51 -12.50
N PHE A 22 3.28 -23.19 -12.59
CA PHE A 22 2.32 -22.55 -13.47
C PHE A 22 3.00 -22.18 -14.78
N SER A 23 2.45 -22.60 -15.92
CA SER A 23 3.02 -22.32 -17.23
C SER A 23 2.00 -21.68 -18.16
N ILE A 24 2.42 -20.67 -18.89
CA ILE A 24 1.66 -20.06 -19.98
C ILE A 24 2.28 -20.52 -21.30
N CYS A 25 1.55 -21.36 -22.05
CA CYS A 25 2.05 -21.96 -23.28
C CYS A 25 1.31 -21.40 -24.50
N PRO A 26 1.91 -20.52 -25.31
CA PRO A 26 1.31 -20.11 -26.58
C PRO A 26 1.15 -21.28 -27.53
N GLN A 27 -0.02 -21.40 -28.17
CA GLN A 27 -0.32 -22.50 -29.10
C GLN A 27 0.12 -22.22 -30.55
N LYS A 28 0.52 -20.98 -30.81
CA LYS A 28 0.95 -20.53 -32.16
C LYS A 28 2.17 -19.64 -32.06
N GLU A 29 2.92 -19.55 -33.11
CA GLU A 29 4.00 -18.56 -33.22
C GLU A 29 3.46 -17.14 -33.04
N GLY A 30 4.19 -16.31 -32.29
CA GLY A 30 3.81 -14.94 -32.01
C GLY A 30 4.62 -14.33 -30.87
N ARG A 31 4.23 -13.12 -30.48
CA ARG A 31 4.80 -12.41 -29.35
C ARG A 31 3.75 -12.24 -28.28
N LEU A 32 4.09 -12.62 -27.06
CA LEU A 32 3.26 -12.46 -25.89
C LEU A 32 3.95 -11.50 -24.91
N TRP A 33 3.20 -10.52 -24.44
CA TRP A 33 3.63 -9.63 -23.37
C TRP A 33 2.77 -9.90 -22.14
N ILE A 34 3.42 -10.23 -21.05
CA ILE A 34 2.77 -10.46 -19.74
C ILE A 34 3.08 -9.24 -18.89
N GLY A 35 2.05 -8.49 -18.50
CA GLY A 35 2.19 -7.33 -17.64
C GLY A 35 2.35 -7.75 -16.19
N THR A 36 1.40 -8.54 -15.71
CA THR A 36 1.42 -9.07 -14.34
C THR A 36 0.72 -10.43 -14.31
N ALA A 37 1.02 -11.23 -13.31
CA ALA A 37 0.30 -12.47 -13.01
C ALA A 37 0.15 -12.59 -11.50
N SER A 38 -1.05 -12.92 -11.02
CA SER A 38 -1.34 -13.15 -9.61
C SER A 38 -2.14 -14.43 -9.43
N LEU A 39 -1.89 -15.12 -8.34
CA LEU A 39 -2.62 -16.32 -7.93
C LEU A 39 -3.11 -16.12 -6.50
N MET A 40 -4.42 -16.23 -6.32
CA MET A 40 -5.06 -16.03 -5.02
C MET A 40 -6.03 -17.18 -4.73
N PRO A 41 -6.19 -17.58 -3.45
CA PRO A 41 -7.25 -18.49 -3.05
C PRO A 41 -8.64 -17.92 -3.36
N ASP A 42 -9.59 -18.74 -3.79
CA ASP A 42 -10.96 -18.28 -4.08
C ASP A 42 -11.74 -17.86 -2.82
N ASP A 43 -11.33 -18.33 -1.65
CA ASP A 43 -11.91 -17.98 -0.35
C ASP A 43 -11.33 -16.69 0.27
N HIS A 44 -10.53 -15.95 -0.50
CA HIS A 44 -10.00 -14.67 -0.03
C HIS A 44 -11.13 -13.67 0.29
N ILE A 45 -10.91 -12.82 1.29
CA ILE A 45 -11.82 -11.74 1.66
C ILE A 45 -11.18 -10.43 1.19
N ASP A 46 -11.71 -9.85 0.12
CA ASP A 46 -11.22 -8.60 -0.49
C ASP A 46 -9.71 -8.60 -0.82
N GLY A 47 -9.17 -9.78 -1.15
CA GLY A 47 -7.75 -9.97 -1.44
C GLY A 47 -6.91 -10.40 -0.25
N PHE A 48 -7.48 -10.49 0.94
CA PHE A 48 -6.80 -10.99 2.14
C PHE A 48 -7.10 -12.47 2.36
N ARG A 49 -6.12 -13.19 2.84
CA ARG A 49 -6.29 -14.60 3.22
C ARG A 49 -7.26 -14.72 4.39
N ALA A 50 -8.28 -15.53 4.27
CA ALA A 50 -9.33 -15.69 5.28
C ALA A 50 -8.78 -16.22 6.62
N ASP A 51 -7.84 -17.17 6.57
CA ASP A 51 -7.17 -17.72 7.76
C ASP A 51 -6.32 -16.66 8.51
N VAL A 52 -5.60 -15.81 7.77
CA VAL A 52 -4.80 -14.72 8.34
C VAL A 52 -5.71 -13.68 8.98
N LEU A 53 -6.82 -13.30 8.33
CA LEU A 53 -7.79 -12.37 8.91
C LEU A 53 -8.39 -12.92 10.21
N ALA A 54 -8.68 -14.21 10.27
CA ALA A 54 -9.19 -14.83 11.48
C ALA A 54 -8.19 -14.73 12.65
N LEU A 55 -6.90 -14.95 12.39
CA LEU A 55 -5.83 -14.80 13.39
C LEU A 55 -5.68 -13.36 13.83
N LEU A 56 -5.67 -12.41 12.89
CA LEU A 56 -5.55 -10.97 13.20
C LEU A 56 -6.75 -10.48 14.03
N ARG A 57 -7.96 -10.93 13.74
CA ARG A 57 -9.14 -10.64 14.58
C ARG A 57 -8.97 -11.17 16.00
N GLY A 58 -8.36 -12.34 16.15
CA GLY A 58 -8.07 -12.94 17.46
C GLY A 58 -7.11 -12.11 18.31
N LEU A 59 -6.21 -11.34 17.67
CA LEU A 59 -5.28 -10.44 18.38
C LEU A 59 -5.99 -9.24 19.01
N LYS A 60 -7.15 -8.81 18.51
CA LYS A 60 -7.91 -7.63 18.97
C LYS A 60 -7.04 -6.39 19.11
N ALA A 61 -6.11 -6.19 18.17
CA ALA A 61 -5.22 -5.03 18.20
C ALA A 61 -6.04 -3.74 17.97
N PRO A 62 -5.88 -2.72 18.84
CA PRO A 62 -6.64 -1.48 18.74
C PRO A 62 -6.22 -0.61 17.56
N VAL A 63 -5.02 -0.81 17.03
CA VAL A 63 -4.44 -0.02 15.94
C VAL A 63 -3.50 -0.87 15.10
N TYR A 64 -3.49 -0.64 13.80
CA TYR A 64 -2.47 -1.13 12.88
C TYR A 64 -1.77 0.04 12.21
N ARG A 65 -0.44 -0.06 12.06
CA ARG A 65 0.37 0.95 11.36
C ARG A 65 0.79 0.47 9.97
N TRP A 66 0.65 1.34 8.98
CA TRP A 66 1.08 1.12 7.60
C TRP A 66 1.44 2.47 6.92
N PRO A 67 2.37 2.51 5.94
CA PRO A 67 3.45 1.55 5.77
C PRO A 67 4.44 1.64 6.93
N GLY A 68 5.43 0.74 7.00
CA GLY A 68 6.34 0.72 8.13
C GLY A 68 7.78 0.40 7.76
N GLY A 69 8.64 0.56 8.77
CA GLY A 69 10.07 0.32 8.62
C GLY A 69 10.73 1.28 7.62
N ASN A 70 11.91 0.90 7.13
CA ASN A 70 12.64 1.68 6.14
C ASN A 70 11.92 1.74 4.76
N PHE A 71 10.94 0.88 4.53
CA PHE A 71 10.09 0.90 3.35
C PHE A 71 9.43 2.26 3.14
N VAL A 72 8.82 2.86 4.19
CA VAL A 72 8.09 4.12 4.07
C VAL A 72 8.98 5.27 3.58
N SER A 73 10.28 5.24 3.90
CA SER A 73 11.20 6.32 3.55
C SER A 73 11.52 6.42 2.05
N GLY A 74 11.23 5.38 1.29
CA GLY A 74 11.36 5.38 -0.17
C GLY A 74 10.04 5.15 -0.92
N TYR A 75 8.93 5.11 -0.21
CA TYR A 75 7.62 4.77 -0.77
C TYR A 75 6.87 6.00 -1.30
N ASP A 76 6.41 5.91 -2.54
CA ASP A 76 5.43 6.85 -3.09
C ASP A 76 4.02 6.25 -2.96
N TRP A 77 3.20 6.82 -2.11
CA TRP A 77 1.85 6.33 -1.85
C TRP A 77 0.93 6.36 -3.08
N HIS A 78 1.22 7.23 -4.07
CA HIS A 78 0.48 7.29 -5.32
C HIS A 78 0.57 5.97 -6.11
N ASP A 79 1.70 5.27 -6.02
CA ASP A 79 1.90 3.98 -6.68
C ASP A 79 0.95 2.88 -6.16
N GLY A 80 0.43 3.05 -4.95
CA GLY A 80 -0.56 2.15 -4.33
C GLY A 80 -2.02 2.51 -4.62
N ILE A 81 -2.30 3.47 -5.51
CA ILE A 81 -3.67 3.94 -5.82
C ILE A 81 -4.13 3.42 -7.19
N GLY A 82 -5.43 3.21 -7.31
CA GLY A 82 -6.07 2.76 -8.54
C GLY A 82 -6.11 1.24 -8.70
N GLU A 83 -6.37 0.79 -9.93
CA GLU A 83 -6.51 -0.62 -10.25
C GLU A 83 -5.21 -1.37 -9.99
N ARG A 84 -5.24 -2.40 -9.15
CA ARG A 84 -4.08 -3.15 -8.66
C ARG A 84 -3.18 -3.67 -9.78
N ASP A 85 -3.77 -4.25 -10.82
CA ASP A 85 -3.03 -4.82 -11.95
C ASP A 85 -2.33 -3.77 -12.84
N LYS A 86 -2.59 -2.48 -12.60
CA LYS A 86 -1.98 -1.35 -13.33
C LYS A 86 -0.98 -0.56 -12.50
N ARG A 87 -0.83 -0.89 -11.22
CA ARG A 87 0.12 -0.22 -10.35
C ARG A 87 1.55 -0.51 -10.78
N PRO A 88 2.45 0.49 -10.73
CA PRO A 88 3.82 0.29 -11.18
C PRO A 88 4.60 -0.59 -10.20
N PRO A 89 5.29 -1.64 -10.65
CA PRO A 89 6.25 -2.33 -9.79
C PRO A 89 7.45 -1.42 -9.53
N ARG A 90 7.93 -1.39 -8.28
CA ARG A 90 9.09 -0.59 -7.88
C ARG A 90 10.15 -1.46 -7.23
N ARG A 91 11.42 -1.20 -7.55
CA ARG A 91 12.51 -1.79 -6.79
C ARG A 91 12.53 -1.13 -5.42
N ASN A 92 12.52 -1.94 -4.37
CA ASN A 92 12.62 -1.42 -3.02
C ASN A 92 14.05 -0.94 -2.75
N PRO A 93 14.27 0.35 -2.37
CA PRO A 93 15.62 0.88 -2.14
C PRO A 93 16.23 0.43 -0.79
N ALA A 94 15.39 0.01 0.16
CA ALA A 94 15.82 -0.39 1.50
C ALA A 94 15.94 -1.92 1.66
N TRP A 95 15.09 -2.68 0.96
CA TRP A 95 15.03 -4.13 1.04
C TRP A 95 15.30 -4.74 -0.34
N THR A 96 15.72 -5.98 -0.35
CA THR A 96 15.89 -6.70 -1.62
C THR A 96 14.54 -7.10 -2.20
N GLY A 97 14.33 -6.85 -3.50
CA GLY A 97 13.12 -7.28 -4.20
C GLY A 97 12.43 -6.16 -4.98
N VAL A 98 11.30 -6.53 -5.54
CA VAL A 98 10.40 -5.63 -6.28
C VAL A 98 9.07 -5.60 -5.54
N GLU A 99 8.61 -4.41 -5.22
CA GLU A 99 7.28 -4.17 -4.66
C GLU A 99 6.25 -4.14 -5.78
N SER A 100 5.21 -4.94 -5.66
CA SER A 100 4.11 -5.00 -6.62
C SER A 100 3.10 -3.86 -6.45
N ASN A 101 3.11 -3.20 -5.31
CA ASN A 101 2.11 -2.24 -4.86
C ASN A 101 0.68 -2.81 -4.76
N ASP A 102 0.57 -4.11 -4.53
CA ASP A 102 -0.74 -4.79 -4.35
C ASP A 102 -1.51 -4.27 -3.14
N VAL A 103 -0.80 -3.78 -2.13
CA VAL A 103 -1.38 -3.14 -0.95
C VAL A 103 -1.04 -1.65 -0.97
N GLY A 104 -2.06 -0.83 -1.01
CA GLY A 104 -2.00 0.61 -0.87
C GLY A 104 -2.97 1.09 0.22
N ILE A 105 -3.26 2.39 0.23
CA ILE A 105 -4.15 3.02 1.23
C ILE A 105 -5.53 2.33 1.25
N HIS A 106 -6.13 2.07 0.09
CA HIS A 106 -7.46 1.45 0.01
C HIS A 106 -7.49 0.06 0.64
N GLU A 107 -6.52 -0.78 0.34
CA GLU A 107 -6.42 -2.12 0.93
C GLU A 107 -6.13 -2.04 2.43
N PHE A 108 -5.26 -1.13 2.87
CA PHE A 108 -4.98 -0.94 4.29
C PHE A 108 -6.22 -0.48 5.05
N MET A 109 -6.96 0.51 4.54
CA MET A 109 -8.21 0.97 5.15
C MET A 109 -9.25 -0.15 5.21
N ARG A 110 -9.34 -0.95 4.13
CA ARG A 110 -10.23 -2.11 4.12
C ARG A 110 -9.83 -3.17 5.14
N LEU A 111 -8.54 -3.41 5.33
CA LEU A 111 -8.04 -4.29 6.39
C LEU A 111 -8.48 -3.78 7.77
N CYS A 112 -8.32 -2.49 8.05
CA CYS A 112 -8.73 -1.90 9.32
C CYS A 112 -10.24 -2.05 9.57
N GLU A 113 -11.08 -1.84 8.55
CA GLU A 113 -12.53 -2.09 8.63
C GLU A 113 -12.86 -3.56 8.95
N LEU A 114 -12.20 -4.51 8.24
CA LEU A 114 -12.41 -5.94 8.45
C LEU A 114 -11.99 -6.41 9.84
N LEU A 115 -11.05 -5.73 10.46
CA LEU A 115 -10.51 -6.05 11.79
C LEU A 115 -11.14 -5.22 12.91
N ASP A 116 -11.97 -4.23 12.60
CA ASP A 116 -12.52 -3.26 13.56
C ASP A 116 -11.41 -2.59 14.38
N THR A 117 -10.45 -1.98 13.67
CA THR A 117 -9.24 -1.36 14.26
C THR A 117 -8.99 0.02 13.68
N GLU A 118 -8.32 0.89 14.44
CA GLU A 118 -7.96 2.23 13.99
C GLU A 118 -6.74 2.17 13.04
N PRO A 119 -6.77 2.89 11.91
CA PRO A 119 -5.62 3.03 11.04
C PRO A 119 -4.60 4.03 11.62
N TYR A 120 -3.32 3.71 11.48
CA TYR A 120 -2.19 4.59 11.76
C TYR A 120 -1.29 4.64 10.53
N ILE A 121 -1.25 5.80 9.85
CA ILE A 121 -0.50 5.96 8.60
C ILE A 121 0.82 6.68 8.86
N ALA A 122 1.90 6.17 8.27
CA ALA A 122 3.22 6.79 8.29
C ALA A 122 3.51 7.44 6.94
N VAL A 123 3.70 8.76 6.92
CA VAL A 123 4.09 9.48 5.69
C VAL A 123 5.58 9.36 5.41
N ASN A 124 5.96 9.42 4.14
CA ASN A 124 7.37 9.38 3.72
C ASN A 124 8.10 10.67 4.09
N ALA A 125 8.74 10.73 5.25
CA ALA A 125 9.64 11.83 5.63
C ALA A 125 11.13 11.50 5.38
N GLY A 126 11.44 10.36 4.77
CA GLY A 126 12.80 10.03 4.34
C GLY A 126 13.18 10.77 3.07
N LEU A 127 12.78 10.24 1.94
CA LEU A 127 13.05 10.78 0.60
C LEU A 127 11.88 11.60 0.03
N GLY A 128 10.68 11.51 0.63
CA GLY A 128 9.50 12.28 0.23
C GLY A 128 9.51 13.71 0.73
N GLY A 129 8.54 14.49 0.27
CA GLY A 129 8.39 15.90 0.56
C GLY A 129 7.15 16.24 1.40
N VAL A 130 7.12 17.48 1.86
CA VAL A 130 6.03 18.01 2.69
C VAL A 130 4.69 18.00 1.93
N LYS A 131 4.74 18.30 0.62
CA LYS A 131 3.53 18.33 -0.20
C LYS A 131 2.91 16.96 -0.34
N GLU A 132 3.70 15.94 -0.62
CA GLU A 132 3.22 14.55 -0.75
C GLU A 132 2.56 14.06 0.54
N ALA A 133 3.10 14.44 1.70
CA ALA A 133 2.52 14.09 2.99
C ALA A 133 1.18 14.82 3.23
N ALA A 134 1.09 16.10 2.89
CA ALA A 134 -0.17 16.86 2.99
C ALA A 134 -1.22 16.31 2.01
N ASP A 135 -0.82 15.99 0.77
CA ASP A 135 -1.71 15.38 -0.22
C ASP A 135 -2.22 14.01 0.25
N GLU A 136 -1.39 13.21 0.93
CA GLU A 136 -1.81 11.92 1.50
C GLU A 136 -2.85 12.08 2.61
N VAL A 137 -2.67 13.09 3.49
CA VAL A 137 -3.67 13.44 4.50
C VAL A 137 -4.96 13.90 3.83
N GLU A 138 -4.89 14.79 2.83
CA GLU A 138 -6.06 15.24 2.08
C GLU A 138 -6.73 14.09 1.34
N TYR A 139 -5.97 13.17 0.77
CA TYR A 139 -6.52 11.98 0.14
C TYR A 139 -7.33 11.14 1.12
N CYS A 140 -6.87 10.96 2.34
CA CYS A 140 -7.57 10.18 3.37
C CYS A 140 -8.73 10.95 4.00
N ASN A 141 -8.56 12.24 4.29
CA ASN A 141 -9.41 13.00 5.20
C ASN A 141 -10.13 14.19 4.55
N GLY A 142 -9.65 14.67 3.41
CA GLY A 142 -10.21 15.82 2.72
C GLY A 142 -11.65 15.60 2.23
N ALA A 143 -12.41 16.68 2.13
CA ALA A 143 -13.77 16.66 1.59
C ALA A 143 -13.79 16.20 0.12
N GLU A 144 -14.95 15.76 -0.36
CA GLU A 144 -15.10 15.20 -1.73
C GLU A 144 -14.82 16.22 -2.85
N ASP A 145 -14.86 17.50 -2.55
CA ASP A 145 -14.63 18.60 -3.49
C ASP A 145 -13.18 19.11 -3.53
N THR A 146 -12.34 18.67 -2.60
CA THR A 146 -10.90 18.96 -2.63
C THR A 146 -10.19 18.18 -3.75
N PRO A 147 -9.00 18.60 -4.22
CA PRO A 147 -8.27 17.87 -5.27
C PRO A 147 -8.05 16.38 -4.96
N MET A 148 -7.52 16.07 -3.78
CA MET A 148 -7.24 14.69 -3.40
C MET A 148 -8.51 13.93 -3.00
N GLY A 149 -9.51 14.60 -2.42
CA GLY A 149 -10.83 14.03 -2.16
C GLY A 149 -11.58 13.62 -3.43
N LYS A 150 -11.48 14.41 -4.49
CA LYS A 150 -12.01 14.05 -5.82
C LYS A 150 -11.31 12.82 -6.38
N TRP A 151 -9.98 12.75 -6.24
CA TRP A 151 -9.22 11.60 -6.71
C TRP A 151 -9.53 10.34 -5.91
N ARG A 152 -9.66 10.44 -4.58
CA ARG A 152 -10.17 9.33 -3.73
C ARG A 152 -11.52 8.82 -4.21
N LYS A 153 -12.45 9.73 -4.51
CA LYS A 153 -13.79 9.40 -5.02
C LYS A 153 -13.74 8.68 -6.37
N GLN A 154 -12.88 9.13 -7.28
CA GLN A 154 -12.65 8.46 -8.58
C GLN A 154 -12.13 7.02 -8.40
N ASN A 155 -11.41 6.75 -7.31
CA ASN A 155 -10.92 5.43 -6.94
C ASN A 155 -11.90 4.63 -6.06
N GLY A 156 -13.17 5.03 -6.01
CA GLY A 156 -14.25 4.26 -5.40
C GLY A 156 -14.57 4.62 -3.95
N GLN A 157 -13.84 5.54 -3.32
CA GLN A 157 -14.07 5.95 -1.93
C GLN A 157 -14.51 7.42 -1.87
N ALA A 158 -15.82 7.67 -1.83
CA ALA A 158 -16.35 9.03 -1.79
C ALA A 158 -16.12 9.69 -0.43
N LYS A 159 -16.49 9.01 0.65
CA LYS A 159 -16.39 9.58 2.01
C LYS A 159 -14.97 9.54 2.53
N PRO A 160 -14.51 10.58 3.28
CA PRO A 160 -13.23 10.54 3.97
C PRO A 160 -13.21 9.44 5.03
N TRP A 161 -12.05 8.80 5.21
CA TRP A 161 -11.86 7.77 6.24
C TRP A 161 -11.67 8.35 7.64
N LYS A 162 -11.28 9.65 7.75
CA LYS A 162 -11.06 10.34 9.02
C LYS A 162 -9.93 9.69 9.83
N VAL A 163 -8.83 9.37 9.17
CA VAL A 163 -7.63 8.84 9.82
C VAL A 163 -7.12 9.81 10.87
N LYS A 164 -6.97 9.34 12.10
CA LYS A 164 -6.61 10.18 13.27
C LYS A 164 -5.10 10.14 13.55
N TRP A 165 -4.46 9.03 13.24
CA TRP A 165 -3.09 8.76 13.66
C TRP A 165 -2.14 8.79 12.46
N TRP A 166 -1.16 9.69 12.57
CA TRP A 166 -0.15 9.91 11.54
C TRP A 166 1.24 9.94 12.16
N SER A 167 2.23 9.30 11.53
CA SER A 167 3.63 9.51 11.88
C SER A 167 4.42 10.16 10.75
N VAL A 168 5.31 11.03 11.11
CA VAL A 168 6.22 11.72 10.19
C VAL A 168 7.49 10.90 10.07
N GLY A 169 7.51 10.01 9.08
CA GLY A 169 8.62 9.10 8.82
C GLY A 169 8.71 7.90 9.77
N ASN A 170 9.81 7.19 9.66
CA ASN A 170 10.18 6.03 10.46
C ASN A 170 11.65 6.09 10.84
N GLU A 171 11.96 6.00 12.12
CA GLU A 171 13.33 5.88 12.66
C GLU A 171 14.38 6.83 12.05
N MET A 172 14.01 8.07 11.80
CA MET A 172 14.85 9.05 11.09
C MET A 172 16.19 9.35 11.76
N PHE A 173 16.37 8.87 12.99
CA PHE A 173 17.61 8.96 13.78
C PHE A 173 18.62 7.86 13.45
N GLY A 174 18.19 6.79 12.78
CA GLY A 174 19.04 5.62 12.53
C GLY A 174 19.83 5.76 11.23
N ASP A 175 21.13 5.49 11.27
CA ASP A 175 22.03 5.57 10.10
C ASP A 175 21.74 4.52 9.02
N TRP A 176 20.97 3.50 9.35
CA TRP A 176 20.42 2.52 8.41
C TRP A 176 19.20 3.01 7.62
N GLN A 177 18.60 4.12 8.07
CA GLN A 177 17.33 4.62 7.52
C GLN A 177 17.57 5.50 6.30
N LEU A 178 16.79 5.28 5.23
CA LEU A 178 16.78 6.19 4.08
C LEU A 178 16.36 7.60 4.54
N GLY A 179 17.15 8.60 4.17
CA GLY A 179 16.92 9.97 4.61
C GLY A 179 17.33 10.25 6.05
N PHE A 180 18.18 9.38 6.65
CA PHE A 180 18.80 9.61 7.96
C PHE A 180 19.32 11.04 8.12
N MET A 181 19.14 11.60 9.29
CA MET A 181 19.61 12.95 9.63
C MET A 181 19.79 13.13 11.13
N SER A 182 20.50 14.21 11.52
CA SER A 182 20.63 14.55 12.94
C SER A 182 19.27 14.86 13.57
N THR A 183 19.19 14.74 14.89
CA THR A 183 17.95 15.03 15.63
C THR A 183 17.47 16.47 15.39
N GLU A 184 18.39 17.44 15.35
CA GLU A 184 18.06 18.85 15.11
C GLU A 184 17.50 19.08 13.71
N ALA A 185 18.06 18.40 12.70
CA ALA A 185 17.57 18.47 11.33
C ALA A 185 16.19 17.80 11.23
N PHE A 186 16.00 16.67 11.91
CA PHE A 186 14.71 15.96 11.91
C PHE A 186 13.62 16.78 12.62
N VAL A 187 13.89 17.42 13.73
CA VAL A 187 12.92 18.30 14.41
C VAL A 187 12.41 19.39 13.46
N LYS A 188 13.30 20.04 12.71
CA LYS A 188 12.91 21.06 11.72
C LYS A 188 12.06 20.45 10.60
N LYS A 189 12.50 19.31 10.07
CA LYS A 189 11.76 18.58 9.02
C LYS A 189 10.41 18.13 9.52
N HIS A 190 10.34 17.49 10.69
CA HIS A 190 9.11 17.05 11.31
C HIS A 190 8.09 18.18 11.45
N ASN A 191 8.52 19.32 11.99
CA ASN A 191 7.62 20.46 12.16
C ASN A 191 7.09 20.98 10.82
N SER A 192 7.92 21.02 9.77
CA SER A 192 7.46 21.42 8.43
C SER A 192 6.41 20.47 7.88
N PHE A 193 6.57 19.17 8.09
CA PHE A 193 5.58 18.14 7.70
C PHE A 193 4.29 18.29 8.52
N ALA A 194 4.42 18.33 9.85
CA ALA A 194 3.29 18.46 10.74
C ALA A 194 2.47 19.73 10.44
N ASP A 195 3.13 20.88 10.27
CA ASP A 195 2.48 22.16 9.93
C ASP A 195 1.69 22.08 8.62
N ALA A 196 2.20 21.37 7.61
CA ALA A 196 1.50 21.19 6.35
C ALA A 196 0.34 20.21 6.46
N MET A 197 0.53 19.08 7.15
CA MET A 197 -0.49 18.07 7.37
C MET A 197 -1.66 18.58 8.22
N TRP A 198 -1.41 19.49 9.18
CA TRP A 198 -2.47 20.10 10.01
C TRP A 198 -3.29 21.18 9.29
N LYS A 199 -2.85 21.65 8.13
CA LYS A 199 -3.58 22.64 7.32
C LYS A 199 -4.64 22.03 6.41
N VAL A 200 -4.62 20.74 6.27
CA VAL A 200 -5.58 19.94 5.51
C VAL A 200 -6.71 19.46 6.44
#